data_07cc09214c584719aad696d09a41f446
#
_entry.id   07cc09214c584719aad696d09a41f446
#
_cell.length_a   1.000
_cell.length_b   1.000
_cell.length_c   1.000
_cell.angle_alpha   90.00
_cell.angle_beta   90.00
_cell.angle_gamma   90.00
#
_symmetry.space_group_name_H-M   'P 1'
#
loop_
_entity.id
_entity.type
_entity.pdbx_description
1 polymer ?
#
loop_
_entity_poly.entity_id
_entity_poly.type
_entity_poly.pdbx_seq_one_letter_code
_entity_poly.pdbx_strand_id
1 'polypeptide(L)'
;MEPSITTTRSRRLRRTNLAFAIVFACFLSVTSVAKQTEEEKAAKAAAAQEKLLQVFVSEPYLELATGPGRGYAVFHVVEREQSVDVLYRRTDWFKVRTEQGVEGWARARDMRRTKLADGSPFVFNLGDRAGFTTHDWEIGMGGGDYGGANLIAAYGSYSLTDNMKIDASLSQFLGNASNGWKAEIGLQHVLFPEWRLSPFLTLGTGYVETSPRATIVLPLDREDQTAYAGVGARFYLTRRFFLRADYRWHTVFTSRDDNEELEEWKVVIACFF
;
A
#
# COMPACT_ATOMS: atom_id res chain seq x y z
N MET A 1 57.47 -5.15 68.08
CA MET A 1 56.62 -4.21 67.43
C MET A 1 56.86 -4.20 65.96
N GLU A 2 56.19 -5.07 65.20
CA GLU A 2 56.29 -5.11 63.75
C GLU A 2 55.00 -4.49 63.17
N PRO A 3 55.02 -3.72 62.10
CA PRO A 3 53.87 -3.46 61.33
C PRO A 3 53.89 -4.33 60.03
N SER A 4 52.79 -5.01 59.89
CA SER A 4 52.41 -5.84 58.75
C SER A 4 52.20 -5.00 57.44
N ILE A 5 52.89 -5.41 56.38
CA ILE A 5 52.72 -4.91 55.01
C ILE A 5 51.66 -5.74 54.35
N THR A 6 50.49 -5.15 54.14
CA THR A 6 49.34 -5.78 53.50
C THR A 6 49.42 -5.65 51.99
N THR A 7 49.41 -6.77 51.33
CA THR A 7 49.40 -7.02 49.87
C THR A 7 48.20 -6.39 49.14
N THR A 8 48.44 -5.35 48.33
CA THR A 8 47.44 -4.73 47.46
C THR A 8 47.79 -4.95 45.97
N ARG A 9 48.24 -6.14 45.58
CA ARG A 9 48.68 -6.40 44.19
C ARG A 9 47.89 -7.42 43.39
N SER A 10 46.84 -8.03 43.95
CA SER A 10 46.11 -9.13 43.24
C SER A 10 44.74 -8.76 42.64
N ARG A 11 44.23 -7.54 42.84
CA ARG A 11 42.90 -7.16 42.32
C ARG A 11 42.90 -6.46 40.96
N ARG A 12 44.01 -5.93 40.46
CA ARG A 12 44.05 -5.27 39.14
C ARG A 12 44.20 -6.24 37.97
N LEU A 13 44.86 -7.38 38.13
CA LEU A 13 45.04 -8.35 37.04
C LEU A 13 43.79 -9.18 36.72
N ARG A 14 42.86 -9.36 37.67
CA ARG A 14 41.58 -10.05 37.39
C ARG A 14 40.55 -9.20 36.62
N ARG A 15 40.61 -7.87 36.73
CA ARG A 15 39.68 -6.97 36.05
C ARG A 15 40.00 -6.79 34.55
N THR A 16 41.27 -6.83 34.18
CA THR A 16 41.72 -6.72 32.77
C THR A 16 41.37 -7.96 31.96
N ASN A 17 41.50 -9.17 32.55
CA ASN A 17 41.14 -10.41 31.87
C ASN A 17 39.62 -10.59 31.65
N LEU A 18 38.80 -10.05 32.56
CA LEU A 18 37.34 -10.12 32.44
C LEU A 18 36.82 -9.16 31.37
N ALA A 19 37.40 -7.97 31.23
CA ALA A 19 37.04 -7.01 30.18
C ALA A 19 37.44 -7.52 28.79
N PHE A 20 38.56 -8.17 28.65
CA PHE A 20 39.00 -8.75 27.37
C PHE A 20 38.16 -9.96 26.95
N ALA A 21 37.71 -10.78 27.89
CA ALA A 21 36.82 -11.90 27.64
C ALA A 21 35.41 -11.44 27.20
N ILE A 22 34.88 -10.35 27.75
CA ILE A 22 33.59 -9.78 27.37
C ILE A 22 33.65 -9.17 25.97
N VAL A 23 34.71 -8.44 25.63
CA VAL A 23 34.90 -7.85 24.29
C VAL A 23 35.06 -8.94 23.24
N PHE A 24 35.77 -10.03 23.54
CA PHE A 24 35.96 -11.17 22.62
C PHE A 24 34.66 -11.97 22.42
N ALA A 25 33.86 -12.14 23.49
CA ALA A 25 32.52 -12.77 23.39
C ALA A 25 31.53 -11.94 22.58
N CYS A 26 31.55 -10.60 22.71
CA CYS A 26 30.72 -9.71 21.87
C CYS A 26 31.16 -9.75 20.40
N PHE A 27 32.46 -9.91 20.10
CA PHE A 27 32.92 -10.00 18.71
C PHE A 27 32.51 -11.32 18.05
N LEU A 28 32.49 -12.42 18.77
CA LEU A 28 32.04 -13.73 18.29
C LEU A 28 30.51 -13.76 18.07
N SER A 29 29.74 -13.04 18.89
CA SER A 29 28.27 -12.97 18.72
C SER A 29 27.86 -12.11 17.51
N VAL A 30 28.59 -11.05 17.20
CA VAL A 30 28.33 -10.21 16.02
C VAL A 30 28.61 -10.95 14.70
N THR A 31 29.69 -11.75 14.66
CA THR A 31 30.02 -12.55 13.46
C THR A 31 29.01 -13.69 13.22
N SER A 32 28.48 -14.30 14.28
CA SER A 32 27.45 -15.35 14.14
C SER A 32 26.10 -14.81 13.69
N VAL A 33 25.69 -13.62 14.17
CA VAL A 33 24.45 -12.95 13.73
C VAL A 33 24.56 -12.51 12.28
N ALA A 34 25.70 -11.95 11.85
CA ALA A 34 25.92 -11.57 10.45
C ALA A 34 25.86 -12.78 9.50
N LYS A 35 26.43 -13.92 9.91
CA LYS A 35 26.42 -15.14 9.10
C LYS A 35 25.01 -15.75 8.99
N GLN A 36 24.24 -15.74 10.08
CA GLN A 36 22.83 -16.18 10.06
C GLN A 36 21.96 -15.30 9.15
N THR A 37 22.19 -13.99 9.12
CA THR A 37 21.45 -13.06 8.26
C THR A 37 21.76 -13.30 6.77
N GLU A 38 22.97 -13.63 6.41
CA GLU A 38 23.37 -13.95 5.04
C GLU A 38 22.85 -15.32 4.60
N GLU A 39 22.86 -16.32 5.47
CA GLU A 39 22.28 -17.65 5.21
C GLU A 39 20.75 -17.57 5.07
N GLU A 40 20.08 -16.77 5.91
CA GLU A 40 18.65 -16.53 5.80
C GLU A 40 18.27 -15.76 4.53
N LYS A 41 19.07 -14.78 4.12
CA LYS A 41 18.89 -14.09 2.83
C LYS A 41 19.13 -15.02 1.66
N ALA A 42 20.16 -15.87 1.73
CA ALA A 42 20.43 -16.84 0.67
C ALA A 42 19.33 -17.90 0.57
N ALA A 43 18.83 -18.41 1.71
CA ALA A 43 17.70 -19.33 1.76
C ALA A 43 16.41 -18.70 1.23
N LYS A 44 16.14 -17.43 1.57
CA LYS A 44 14.99 -16.67 1.08
C LYS A 44 15.10 -16.35 -0.40
N ALA A 45 16.31 -16.08 -0.91
CA ALA A 45 16.57 -15.91 -2.34
C ALA A 45 16.44 -17.23 -3.11
N ALA A 46 16.91 -18.35 -2.55
CA ALA A 46 16.73 -19.69 -3.15
C ALA A 46 15.26 -20.11 -3.15
N ALA A 47 14.52 -19.90 -2.06
CA ALA A 47 13.08 -20.15 -1.99
C ALA A 47 12.26 -19.24 -2.92
N ALA A 48 12.73 -18.01 -3.18
CA ALA A 48 12.13 -17.12 -4.17
C ALA A 48 12.43 -17.58 -5.61
N GLN A 49 13.57 -18.21 -5.88
CA GLN A 49 13.88 -18.82 -7.17
C GLN A 49 13.09 -20.10 -7.43
N GLU A 50 12.80 -20.90 -6.40
CA GLU A 50 12.01 -22.13 -6.51
C GLU A 50 10.53 -21.87 -6.82
N LYS A 51 10.07 -20.62 -6.71
CA LYS A 51 8.69 -20.19 -6.94
C LYS A 51 8.53 -19.26 -8.13
N LEU A 52 9.44 -19.35 -9.12
CA LEU A 52 9.29 -18.59 -10.36
C LEU A 52 8.07 -19.11 -11.13
N LEU A 53 7.20 -18.19 -11.51
CA LEU A 53 6.03 -18.52 -12.31
C LEU A 53 6.45 -18.76 -13.74
N GLN A 54 6.35 -20.03 -14.18
CA GLN A 54 6.64 -20.43 -15.53
C GLN A 54 5.41 -20.28 -16.43
N VAL A 55 5.57 -19.66 -17.57
CA VAL A 55 4.51 -19.48 -18.56
C VAL A 55 5.00 -19.91 -19.95
N PHE A 56 4.08 -20.44 -20.76
CA PHE A 56 4.34 -20.94 -22.10
C PHE A 56 3.80 -19.97 -23.14
N VAL A 57 4.57 -19.70 -24.17
CA VAL A 57 4.19 -18.82 -25.27
C VAL A 57 3.15 -19.52 -26.16
N SER A 58 1.93 -18.98 -26.25
CA SER A 58 0.85 -19.53 -27.09
C SER A 58 0.78 -18.91 -28.48
N GLU A 59 1.29 -17.68 -28.63
CA GLU A 59 1.38 -16.98 -29.89
C GLU A 59 2.60 -17.45 -30.73
N PRO A 60 2.70 -17.10 -32.00
CA PRO A 60 3.83 -17.50 -32.80
C PRO A 60 5.18 -17.10 -32.20
N TYR A 61 5.23 -15.96 -31.50
CA TYR A 61 6.44 -15.50 -30.81
C TYR A 61 6.13 -14.46 -29.72
N LEU A 62 7.04 -14.35 -28.76
CA LEU A 62 7.05 -13.32 -27.72
C LEU A 62 8.32 -12.46 -27.86
N GLU A 63 8.15 -11.16 -28.06
CA GLU A 63 9.26 -10.21 -28.19
C GLU A 63 9.83 -9.81 -26.82
N LEU A 64 11.17 -9.86 -26.70
CA LEU A 64 11.89 -9.39 -25.53
C LEU A 64 12.68 -8.12 -25.87
N ALA A 65 12.40 -7.04 -25.15
CA ALA A 65 13.08 -5.77 -25.25
C ALA A 65 14.21 -5.65 -24.22
N THR A 66 15.18 -4.78 -24.47
CA THR A 66 16.31 -4.51 -23.56
C THR A 66 15.90 -3.76 -22.30
N GLY A 67 14.70 -3.15 -22.27
CA GLY A 67 14.21 -2.38 -21.11
C GLY A 67 12.69 -2.24 -21.09
N PRO A 68 12.12 -1.79 -19.93
CA PRO A 68 10.68 -1.69 -19.72
C PRO A 68 10.09 -0.39 -20.32
N GLY A 69 10.05 -0.29 -21.65
CA GLY A 69 9.50 0.86 -22.32
C GLY A 69 9.43 0.71 -23.84
N ARG A 70 8.58 1.48 -24.51
CA ARG A 70 8.35 1.40 -25.96
C ARG A 70 9.56 1.85 -26.81
N GLY A 71 10.48 2.60 -26.23
CA GLY A 71 11.69 3.09 -26.90
C GLY A 71 12.88 2.12 -26.83
N TYR A 72 12.75 1.02 -26.10
CA TYR A 72 13.81 0.02 -26.02
C TYR A 72 13.71 -0.96 -27.18
N ALA A 73 14.87 -1.30 -27.76
CA ALA A 73 14.95 -2.21 -28.89
C ALA A 73 14.59 -3.65 -28.50
N VAL A 74 13.86 -4.33 -29.38
CA VAL A 74 13.68 -5.79 -29.31
C VAL A 74 14.98 -6.44 -29.73
N PHE A 75 15.51 -7.33 -28.90
CA PHE A 75 16.80 -7.99 -29.15
C PHE A 75 16.71 -9.52 -29.19
N HIS A 76 15.61 -10.07 -28.68
CA HIS A 76 15.40 -11.51 -28.61
C HIS A 76 13.91 -11.84 -28.83
N VAL A 77 13.67 -13.01 -29.39
CA VAL A 77 12.31 -13.53 -29.66
C VAL A 77 12.22 -14.94 -29.11
N VAL A 78 11.18 -15.20 -28.33
CA VAL A 78 10.86 -16.54 -27.81
C VAL A 78 9.79 -17.14 -28.71
N GLU A 79 10.01 -18.33 -29.19
CA GLU A 79 9.10 -19.02 -30.12
C GLU A 79 7.91 -19.65 -29.36
N ARG A 80 6.90 -20.05 -30.14
CA ARG A 80 5.74 -20.76 -29.63
C ARG A 80 6.16 -22.03 -28.88
N GLU A 81 5.42 -22.32 -27.79
CA GLU A 81 5.61 -23.48 -26.93
C GLU A 81 6.87 -23.47 -26.05
N GLN A 82 7.76 -22.51 -26.24
CA GLN A 82 8.87 -22.31 -25.32
C GLN A 82 8.36 -21.72 -24.00
N SER A 83 9.03 -22.10 -22.91
CA SER A 83 8.72 -21.55 -21.59
C SER A 83 9.56 -20.34 -21.26
N VAL A 84 9.01 -19.44 -20.47
CA VAL A 84 9.71 -18.32 -19.84
C VAL A 84 9.34 -18.22 -18.37
N ASP A 85 10.35 -17.95 -17.57
CA ASP A 85 10.17 -17.68 -16.13
C ASP A 85 9.88 -16.22 -15.91
N VAL A 86 8.80 -15.92 -15.22
CA VAL A 86 8.43 -14.56 -14.85
C VAL A 86 9.17 -14.16 -13.58
N LEU A 87 10.11 -13.20 -13.69
CA LEU A 87 10.93 -12.75 -12.57
C LEU A 87 10.19 -11.70 -11.73
N TYR A 88 9.77 -10.62 -12.36
CA TYR A 88 8.97 -9.56 -11.75
C TYR A 88 8.30 -8.68 -12.79
N ARG A 89 7.35 -7.87 -12.32
CA ARG A 89 6.58 -6.93 -13.15
C ARG A 89 6.95 -5.49 -12.83
N ARG A 90 7.04 -4.66 -13.86
CA ARG A 90 7.18 -3.22 -13.73
C ARG A 90 6.18 -2.51 -14.65
N THR A 91 5.11 -1.99 -14.08
CA THR A 91 4.00 -1.33 -14.80
C THR A 91 3.40 -2.25 -15.89
N ASP A 92 3.65 -1.95 -17.17
CA ASP A 92 3.14 -2.66 -18.34
C ASP A 92 4.17 -3.65 -18.96
N TRP A 93 5.19 -4.02 -18.19
CA TRP A 93 6.29 -4.87 -18.64
C TRP A 93 6.61 -5.93 -17.61
N PHE A 94 6.88 -7.14 -18.08
CA PHE A 94 7.37 -8.24 -17.29
C PHE A 94 8.84 -8.49 -17.60
N LYS A 95 9.66 -8.57 -16.57
CA LYS A 95 11.00 -9.12 -16.72
C LYS A 95 10.89 -10.62 -16.72
N VAL A 96 11.33 -11.25 -17.78
CA VAL A 96 11.28 -12.69 -17.99
C VAL A 96 12.66 -13.23 -18.30
N ARG A 97 12.85 -14.51 -18.01
CA ARG A 97 14.05 -15.27 -18.34
C ARG A 97 13.65 -16.47 -19.20
N THR A 98 14.31 -16.66 -20.31
CA THR A 98 14.12 -17.83 -21.19
C THR A 98 14.83 -19.06 -20.61
N GLU A 99 14.51 -20.25 -21.10
CA GLU A 99 15.19 -21.50 -20.75
C GLU A 99 16.71 -21.45 -21.01
N GLN A 100 17.13 -20.67 -22.01
CA GLN A 100 18.55 -20.46 -22.36
C GLN A 100 19.23 -19.43 -21.44
N GLY A 101 18.52 -18.88 -20.41
CA GLY A 101 19.06 -17.91 -19.50
C GLY A 101 19.06 -16.46 -20.00
N VAL A 102 18.47 -16.17 -21.16
CA VAL A 102 18.36 -14.81 -21.71
C VAL A 102 17.29 -14.04 -20.92
N GLU A 103 17.68 -12.92 -20.32
CA GLU A 103 16.75 -12.04 -19.62
C GLU A 103 16.34 -10.87 -20.50
N GLY A 104 15.03 -10.58 -20.53
CA GLY A 104 14.49 -9.48 -21.31
C GLY A 104 13.16 -8.98 -20.73
N TRP A 105 12.60 -7.99 -21.40
CA TRP A 105 11.33 -7.39 -21.01
C TRP A 105 10.25 -7.66 -22.03
N ALA A 106 9.21 -8.39 -21.63
CA ALA A 106 8.02 -8.68 -22.42
C ALA A 106 6.90 -7.69 -22.06
N ARG A 107 6.13 -7.28 -23.06
CA ARG A 107 4.96 -6.41 -22.84
C ARG A 107 3.86 -7.17 -22.13
N ALA A 108 3.20 -6.52 -21.16
CA ALA A 108 2.12 -7.12 -20.41
C ALA A 108 0.96 -7.60 -21.34
N ARG A 109 0.64 -6.87 -22.40
CA ARG A 109 -0.40 -7.29 -23.36
C ARG A 109 -0.07 -8.60 -24.07
N ASP A 110 1.21 -8.85 -24.34
CA ASP A 110 1.66 -10.04 -25.04
C ASP A 110 1.75 -11.22 -24.05
N MET A 111 2.09 -10.94 -22.80
CA MET A 111 2.02 -11.91 -21.69
C MET A 111 0.61 -12.42 -21.37
N ARG A 112 -0.46 -11.65 -21.65
CA ARG A 112 -1.85 -12.15 -21.52
C ARG A 112 -2.17 -13.32 -22.42
N ARG A 113 -1.41 -13.50 -23.48
CA ARG A 113 -1.59 -14.54 -24.48
C ARG A 113 -0.70 -15.74 -24.21
N THR A 114 -0.02 -15.77 -23.07
CA THR A 114 0.72 -16.93 -22.58
C THR A 114 -0.18 -17.81 -21.72
N LYS A 115 0.23 -19.04 -21.50
CA LYS A 115 -0.48 -20.03 -20.68
C LYS A 115 0.41 -20.49 -19.53
N LEU A 116 -0.21 -20.85 -18.43
CA LEU A 116 0.45 -21.56 -17.34
C LEU A 116 0.73 -23.02 -17.73
N ALA A 117 1.54 -23.72 -16.95
CA ALA A 117 1.88 -25.13 -17.16
C ALA A 117 0.65 -26.07 -17.17
N ASP A 118 -0.43 -25.67 -16.52
CA ASP A 118 -1.72 -26.39 -16.51
C ASP A 118 -2.61 -26.10 -17.74
N GLY A 119 -2.13 -25.27 -18.68
CA GLY A 119 -2.86 -24.85 -19.87
C GLY A 119 -3.84 -23.71 -19.65
N SER A 120 -4.02 -23.21 -18.42
CA SER A 120 -4.86 -22.07 -18.12
C SER A 120 -4.21 -20.76 -18.62
N PRO A 121 -5.01 -19.73 -18.99
CA PRO A 121 -4.46 -18.46 -19.42
C PRO A 121 -3.73 -17.77 -18.26
N PHE A 122 -2.61 -17.12 -18.55
CA PHE A 122 -1.90 -16.31 -17.57
C PHE A 122 -2.68 -15.02 -17.30
N VAL A 123 -3.46 -15.00 -16.19
CA VAL A 123 -4.29 -13.87 -15.79
C VAL A 123 -3.54 -13.01 -14.79
N PHE A 124 -3.49 -11.72 -15.04
CA PHE A 124 -2.94 -10.71 -14.12
C PHE A 124 -3.67 -9.38 -14.31
N ASN A 125 -3.74 -8.60 -13.25
CA ASN A 125 -4.39 -7.30 -13.29
C ASN A 125 -3.50 -6.31 -14.09
N LEU A 126 -3.96 -5.91 -15.27
CA LEU A 126 -3.46 -4.72 -15.95
C LEU A 126 -4.19 -3.51 -15.35
N GLY A 127 -3.47 -2.41 -15.13
CA GLY A 127 -4.10 -1.14 -14.81
C GLY A 127 -4.88 -0.59 -16.02
N ASP A 128 -5.90 -1.32 -16.46
CA ASP A 128 -6.82 -0.95 -17.54
C ASP A 128 -8.26 -0.86 -16.97
N ARG A 129 -9.22 -0.62 -17.84
CA ARG A 129 -10.61 -0.52 -17.42
C ARG A 129 -11.15 -1.83 -16.82
N ALA A 130 -10.71 -2.97 -17.31
CA ALA A 130 -11.10 -4.25 -16.73
C ALA A 130 -10.54 -4.40 -15.31
N GLY A 131 -9.28 -4.00 -15.09
CA GLY A 131 -8.69 -3.93 -13.76
C GLY A 131 -9.37 -2.93 -12.82
N PHE A 132 -9.98 -1.86 -13.36
CA PHE A 132 -10.78 -0.93 -12.54
C PHE A 132 -12.06 -1.58 -11.98
N THR A 133 -12.60 -2.59 -12.63
CA THR A 133 -13.78 -3.31 -12.14
C THR A 133 -13.44 -4.37 -11.09
N THR A 134 -12.28 -5.01 -11.22
CA THR A 134 -11.91 -6.21 -10.45
C THR A 134 -10.73 -6.03 -9.48
N HIS A 135 -10.34 -4.77 -9.18
CA HIS A 135 -9.24 -4.50 -8.27
C HIS A 135 -9.64 -4.70 -6.81
N ASP A 136 -8.66 -5.06 -5.98
CA ASP A 136 -8.86 -5.30 -4.56
C ASP A 136 -8.65 -4.03 -3.72
N TRP A 137 -7.62 -3.24 -4.05
CA TRP A 137 -7.20 -2.09 -3.24
C TRP A 137 -7.29 -0.78 -4.00
N GLU A 138 -7.69 0.25 -3.26
CA GLU A 138 -7.68 1.65 -3.70
C GLU A 138 -6.99 2.51 -2.65
N ILE A 139 -6.26 3.51 -3.11
CA ILE A 139 -5.75 4.58 -2.25
C ILE A 139 -5.91 5.90 -2.98
N GLY A 140 -6.27 6.94 -2.26
CA GLY A 140 -6.47 8.25 -2.87
C GLY A 140 -6.32 9.39 -1.88
N MET A 141 -6.13 10.57 -2.44
CA MET A 141 -6.09 11.81 -1.69
C MET A 141 -6.76 12.94 -2.47
N GLY A 142 -7.30 13.87 -1.74
CA GLY A 142 -8.01 15.00 -2.34
C GLY A 142 -8.44 16.04 -1.33
N GLY A 143 -9.34 16.90 -1.76
CA GLY A 143 -9.84 17.98 -0.93
C GLY A 143 -11.31 18.26 -1.18
N GLY A 144 -11.87 19.10 -0.34
CA GLY A 144 -13.27 19.47 -0.35
C GLY A 144 -13.63 20.45 0.74
N ASP A 145 -14.84 20.31 1.23
CA ASP A 145 -15.41 21.12 2.31
C ASP A 145 -16.12 20.24 3.32
N TYR A 146 -16.03 20.60 4.57
CA TYR A 146 -16.76 19.98 5.68
C TYR A 146 -17.38 21.07 6.54
N GLY A 147 -18.69 21.27 6.40
CA GLY A 147 -19.45 22.28 7.14
C GLY A 147 -18.92 23.70 6.98
N GLY A 148 -18.38 24.09 5.79
CA GLY A 148 -17.79 25.39 5.52
C GLY A 148 -16.30 25.49 5.87
N ALA A 149 -15.65 24.40 6.28
CA ALA A 149 -14.21 24.33 6.50
C ALA A 149 -13.52 23.58 5.36
N ASN A 150 -12.38 24.11 4.88
CA ASN A 150 -11.60 23.43 3.85
C ASN A 150 -11.11 22.05 4.35
N LEU A 151 -11.34 21.02 3.57
CA LEU A 151 -11.02 19.63 3.88
C LEU A 151 -9.87 19.11 3.01
N ILE A 152 -8.91 18.44 3.64
CA ILE A 152 -7.93 17.60 2.98
C ILE A 152 -8.15 16.17 3.47
N ALA A 153 -8.28 15.23 2.55
CA ALA A 153 -8.59 13.84 2.88
C ALA A 153 -7.65 12.86 2.17
N ALA A 154 -7.30 11.79 2.89
CA ALA A 154 -6.72 10.59 2.33
C ALA A 154 -7.64 9.41 2.65
N TYR A 155 -7.78 8.46 1.74
CA TYR A 155 -8.54 7.25 1.99
C TYR A 155 -7.87 6.01 1.41
N GLY A 156 -8.20 4.86 1.99
CA GLY A 156 -7.94 3.54 1.47
C GLY A 156 -9.23 2.75 1.40
N SER A 157 -9.37 1.89 0.41
CA SER A 157 -10.53 1.04 0.26
C SER A 157 -10.14 -0.37 -0.15
N TYR A 158 -10.89 -1.34 0.35
CA TYR A 158 -10.73 -2.75 0.03
C TYR A 158 -12.04 -3.31 -0.54
N SER A 159 -11.93 -4.03 -1.67
CA SER A 159 -13.08 -4.64 -2.33
C SER A 159 -13.44 -5.97 -1.66
N LEU A 160 -14.63 -6.07 -1.11
CA LEU A 160 -15.19 -7.33 -0.60
C LEU A 160 -15.80 -8.16 -1.74
N THR A 161 -16.44 -7.47 -2.66
CA THR A 161 -17.02 -7.98 -3.90
C THR A 161 -16.89 -6.91 -4.97
N ASP A 162 -17.26 -7.21 -6.21
CA ASP A 162 -17.26 -6.23 -7.31
C ASP A 162 -18.11 -4.98 -7.00
N ASN A 163 -19.16 -5.13 -6.20
CA ASN A 163 -20.10 -4.08 -5.84
C ASN A 163 -19.91 -3.51 -4.42
N MET A 164 -19.26 -4.25 -3.53
CA MET A 164 -19.14 -3.87 -2.11
C MET A 164 -17.71 -3.62 -1.72
N LYS A 165 -17.44 -2.47 -1.10
CA LYS A 165 -16.11 -2.07 -0.62
C LYS A 165 -16.18 -1.57 0.82
N ILE A 166 -15.09 -1.76 1.56
CA ILE A 166 -14.87 -1.10 2.84
C ILE A 166 -13.94 0.09 2.59
N ASP A 167 -14.34 1.26 3.07
CA ASP A 167 -13.55 2.48 3.05
C ASP A 167 -13.01 2.81 4.43
N ALA A 168 -11.76 3.23 4.50
CA ALA A 168 -11.21 3.92 5.66
C ALA A 168 -10.66 5.27 5.22
N SER A 169 -10.98 6.35 5.90
CA SER A 169 -10.51 7.69 5.55
C SER A 169 -10.00 8.46 6.76
N LEU A 170 -8.97 9.26 6.51
CA LEU A 170 -8.40 10.22 7.45
C LEU A 170 -8.45 11.59 6.79
N SER A 171 -9.01 12.55 7.48
CA SER A 171 -9.20 13.90 6.94
C SER A 171 -8.86 14.96 7.97
N GLN A 172 -8.33 16.07 7.49
CA GLN A 172 -8.09 17.28 8.28
C GLN A 172 -8.95 18.41 7.71
N PHE A 173 -9.68 19.10 8.56
CA PHE A 173 -10.44 20.28 8.18
C PHE A 173 -9.88 21.54 8.85
N LEU A 174 -9.85 22.62 8.06
CA LEU A 174 -9.26 23.90 8.45
C LEU A 174 -10.27 25.01 8.15
N GLY A 175 -10.95 25.44 9.18
CA GLY A 175 -11.95 26.51 9.10
C GLY A 175 -11.51 27.79 9.83
N ASN A 176 -12.28 28.85 9.65
CA ASN A 176 -12.04 30.12 10.36
C ASN A 176 -12.46 30.03 11.83
N ALA A 177 -13.50 29.27 12.12
CA ALA A 177 -14.07 29.10 13.45
C ALA A 177 -13.50 27.90 14.23
N SER A 178 -13.13 26.83 13.52
CA SER A 178 -12.61 25.60 14.10
C SER A 178 -11.68 24.87 13.13
N ASN A 179 -10.75 24.12 13.69
CA ASN A 179 -9.94 23.15 12.98
C ASN A 179 -10.15 21.79 13.62
N GLY A 180 -9.79 20.73 12.90
CA GLY A 180 -9.83 19.41 13.47
C GLY A 180 -9.38 18.35 12.50
N TRP A 181 -9.49 17.13 12.94
CA TRP A 181 -9.30 15.95 12.12
C TRP A 181 -10.43 14.95 12.35
N LYS A 182 -10.62 14.07 11.41
CA LYS A 182 -11.59 12.99 11.51
C LYS A 182 -11.05 11.71 10.90
N ALA A 183 -11.40 10.59 11.53
CA ALA A 183 -11.13 9.25 11.05
C ALA A 183 -12.46 8.51 10.87
N GLU A 184 -12.67 7.91 9.73
CA GLU A 184 -13.95 7.30 9.35
C GLU A 184 -13.71 5.92 8.76
N ILE A 185 -14.67 5.03 9.00
CA ILE A 185 -14.78 3.74 8.34
C ILE A 185 -16.20 3.57 7.83
N GLY A 186 -16.35 2.98 6.65
CA GLY A 186 -17.67 2.79 6.06
C GLY A 186 -17.73 1.70 5.02
N LEU A 187 -18.94 1.44 4.59
CA LEU A 187 -19.27 0.56 3.49
C LEU A 187 -19.67 1.38 2.29
N GLN A 188 -19.18 1.01 1.13
CA GLN A 188 -19.55 1.60 -0.14
C GLN A 188 -20.18 0.53 -1.01
N HIS A 189 -21.35 0.85 -1.58
CA HIS A 189 -22.02 0.02 -2.57
C HIS A 189 -21.97 0.69 -3.94
N VAL A 190 -21.21 0.10 -4.87
CA VAL A 190 -21.08 0.57 -6.26
C VAL A 190 -22.21 -0.04 -7.08
N LEU A 191 -23.06 0.79 -7.65
CA LEU A 191 -24.26 0.33 -8.35
C LEU A 191 -23.92 -0.31 -9.70
N PHE A 192 -23.02 0.31 -10.47
CA PHE A 192 -22.64 -0.13 -11.81
C PHE A 192 -21.11 -0.11 -11.95
N PRO A 193 -20.40 -1.12 -11.42
CA PRO A 193 -18.93 -1.15 -11.40
C PRO A 193 -18.30 -1.20 -12.80
N GLU A 194 -19.03 -1.73 -13.78
CA GLU A 194 -18.58 -1.85 -15.18
C GLU A 194 -18.59 -0.52 -15.93
N TRP A 195 -19.31 0.49 -15.41
CA TRP A 195 -19.41 1.76 -16.08
C TRP A 195 -18.12 2.59 -15.92
N ARG A 196 -17.85 3.44 -16.89
CA ARG A 196 -16.74 4.41 -16.78
C ARG A 196 -17.02 5.46 -15.70
N LEU A 197 -18.26 5.82 -15.53
CA LEU A 197 -18.78 6.63 -14.44
C LEU A 197 -19.66 5.73 -13.58
N SER A 198 -19.16 5.29 -12.44
CA SER A 198 -19.81 4.35 -11.54
C SER A 198 -20.36 5.09 -10.33
N PRO A 199 -21.68 5.30 -10.24
CA PRO A 199 -22.29 5.87 -9.04
C PRO A 199 -22.24 4.88 -7.88
N PHE A 200 -22.17 5.40 -6.65
CA PHE A 200 -22.16 4.59 -5.44
C PHE A 200 -22.92 5.25 -4.29
N LEU A 201 -23.32 4.42 -3.36
CA LEU A 201 -23.86 4.82 -2.06
C LEU A 201 -22.82 4.51 -1.00
N THR A 202 -22.75 5.31 0.04
CA THR A 202 -21.85 5.08 1.16
C THR A 202 -22.56 5.29 2.50
N LEU A 203 -22.17 4.49 3.48
CA LEU A 203 -22.70 4.53 4.85
C LEU A 203 -21.55 4.21 5.79
N GLY A 204 -21.40 4.96 6.87
CA GLY A 204 -20.31 4.71 7.79
C GLY A 204 -20.39 5.47 9.09
N THR A 205 -19.37 5.29 9.89
CA THR A 205 -19.19 5.93 11.19
C THR A 205 -17.75 6.38 11.34
N GLY A 206 -17.52 7.27 12.29
CA GLY A 206 -16.19 7.76 12.54
C GLY A 206 -16.07 8.55 13.83
N TYR A 207 -14.90 9.13 13.95
CA TYR A 207 -14.49 9.95 15.07
C TYR A 207 -14.06 11.32 14.56
N VAL A 208 -14.51 12.36 15.21
CA VAL A 208 -14.19 13.75 14.87
C VAL A 208 -13.61 14.42 16.11
N GLU A 209 -12.44 15.00 15.99
CA GLU A 209 -11.84 15.89 16.98
C GLU A 209 -11.91 17.32 16.46
N THR A 210 -12.52 18.19 17.22
CA THR A 210 -12.72 19.60 16.87
C THR A 210 -12.05 20.50 17.90
N SER A 211 -11.11 21.34 17.44
CA SER A 211 -10.45 22.37 18.23
C SER A 211 -11.02 23.75 17.85
N PRO A 212 -11.94 24.31 18.67
CA PRO A 212 -12.52 25.62 18.40
C PRO A 212 -11.49 26.75 18.56
N ARG A 213 -11.51 27.73 17.66
CA ARG A 213 -10.70 28.95 17.74
C ARG A 213 -11.46 30.07 18.47
N ALA A 214 -11.81 29.84 19.74
CA ALA A 214 -12.50 30.87 20.52
C ALA A 214 -11.48 31.79 21.22
N THR A 215 -11.67 33.11 21.09
CA THR A 215 -10.80 34.14 21.70
C THR A 215 -11.23 34.53 23.14
N ILE A 216 -12.40 34.16 23.59
CA ILE A 216 -13.00 34.68 24.81
C ILE A 216 -13.18 33.62 25.91
N VAL A 217 -13.19 32.32 25.56
CA VAL A 217 -13.36 31.20 26.51
C VAL A 217 -12.25 30.20 26.25
N LEU A 218 -11.71 29.53 27.27
CA LEU A 218 -10.76 28.45 27.14
C LEU A 218 -11.32 27.40 26.17
N PRO A 219 -10.72 27.22 25.00
CA PRO A 219 -11.16 26.22 24.04
C PRO A 219 -10.88 24.82 24.64
N LEU A 220 -11.92 24.03 24.80
CA LEU A 220 -11.80 22.61 25.09
C LEU A 220 -11.91 21.85 23.79
N ASP A 221 -10.89 21.05 23.48
CA ASP A 221 -10.94 20.11 22.38
C ASP A 221 -12.08 19.14 22.63
N ARG A 222 -12.87 18.86 21.60
CA ARG A 222 -14.02 17.96 21.67
C ARG A 222 -13.78 16.77 20.77
N GLU A 223 -14.08 15.61 21.32
CA GLU A 223 -14.05 14.34 20.63
C GLU A 223 -15.47 13.81 20.54
N ASP A 224 -16.02 13.74 19.35
CA ASP A 224 -17.38 13.30 19.11
C ASP A 224 -17.42 12.14 18.10
N GLN A 225 -18.39 11.25 18.27
CA GLN A 225 -18.67 10.22 17.28
C GLN A 225 -19.51 10.81 16.16
N THR A 226 -19.31 10.31 14.94
CA THR A 226 -20.12 10.71 13.78
C THR A 226 -20.62 9.49 13.03
N ALA A 227 -21.80 9.59 12.47
CA ALA A 227 -22.32 8.69 11.47
C ALA A 227 -22.59 9.47 10.20
N TYR A 228 -22.42 8.83 9.06
CA TYR A 228 -22.70 9.47 7.78
C TYR A 228 -23.39 8.53 6.81
N ALA A 229 -24.18 9.13 5.93
CA ALA A 229 -24.71 8.52 4.72
C ALA A 229 -24.41 9.44 3.56
N GLY A 230 -24.19 8.88 2.38
CA GLY A 230 -23.84 9.71 1.24
C GLY A 230 -23.94 9.01 -0.09
N VAL A 231 -23.75 9.82 -1.12
CA VAL A 231 -23.72 9.41 -2.51
C VAL A 231 -22.45 9.89 -3.18
N GLY A 232 -22.02 9.23 -4.22
CA GLY A 232 -20.87 9.68 -4.96
C GLY A 232 -20.75 9.02 -6.33
N ALA A 233 -19.70 9.38 -7.03
CA ALA A 233 -19.40 8.82 -8.33
C ALA A 233 -17.89 8.59 -8.49
N ARG A 234 -17.54 7.52 -9.19
CA ARG A 234 -16.16 7.16 -9.55
C ARG A 234 -16.04 7.26 -11.07
N PHE A 235 -15.05 8.00 -11.53
CA PHE A 235 -14.82 8.20 -12.95
C PHE A 235 -13.44 7.68 -13.35
N TYR A 236 -13.41 6.63 -14.16
CA TYR A 236 -12.17 6.07 -14.68
C TYR A 236 -11.49 7.04 -15.64
N LEU A 237 -10.28 7.49 -15.27
CA LEU A 237 -9.46 8.40 -16.07
C LEU A 237 -8.58 7.64 -17.05
N THR A 238 -7.59 6.96 -16.54
CA THR A 238 -6.59 6.26 -17.34
C THR A 238 -5.74 5.31 -16.50
N ARG A 239 -5.33 4.21 -17.11
CA ARG A 239 -4.46 3.20 -16.46
C ARG A 239 -5.00 2.83 -15.07
N ARG A 240 -4.29 3.21 -14.02
CA ARG A 240 -4.62 2.90 -12.63
C ARG A 240 -5.24 4.06 -11.86
N PHE A 241 -5.59 5.16 -12.56
CA PHE A 241 -6.11 6.36 -11.92
C PHE A 241 -7.58 6.57 -12.24
N PHE A 242 -8.31 6.98 -11.22
CA PHE A 242 -9.69 7.42 -11.33
C PHE A 242 -9.93 8.64 -10.44
N LEU A 243 -10.98 9.38 -10.74
CA LEU A 243 -11.50 10.46 -9.95
C LEU A 243 -12.68 9.94 -9.13
N ARG A 244 -12.76 10.33 -7.88
CA ARG A 244 -13.88 10.05 -6.99
C ARG A 244 -14.43 11.36 -6.47
N ALA A 245 -15.75 11.53 -6.54
CA ALA A 245 -16.47 12.63 -5.94
C ALA A 245 -17.49 12.08 -4.95
N ASP A 246 -17.50 12.60 -3.73
CA ASP A 246 -18.37 12.19 -2.63
C ASP A 246 -19.20 13.41 -2.18
N TYR A 247 -20.45 13.17 -1.85
CA TYR A 247 -21.30 14.04 -1.08
C TYR A 247 -21.90 13.26 0.09
N ARG A 248 -21.69 13.72 1.31
CA ARG A 248 -22.04 13.01 2.54
C ARG A 248 -22.78 13.92 3.50
N TRP A 249 -23.80 13.37 4.13
CA TRP A 249 -24.51 13.97 5.27
C TRP A 249 -23.97 13.32 6.54
N HIS A 250 -23.47 14.13 7.46
CA HIS A 250 -22.93 13.71 8.72
C HIS A 250 -23.85 14.12 9.84
N THR A 251 -24.07 13.20 10.79
CA THR A 251 -24.66 13.49 12.09
C THR A 251 -23.57 13.27 13.14
N VAL A 252 -23.16 14.34 13.81
CA VAL A 252 -22.20 14.31 14.89
C VAL A 252 -22.96 14.20 16.21
N PHE A 253 -22.68 13.12 16.95
CA PHE A 253 -23.32 12.85 18.25
C PHE A 253 -22.59 13.60 19.33
N THR A 254 -23.10 14.76 19.69
CA THR A 254 -22.52 15.61 20.72
C THR A 254 -23.07 15.23 22.09
N SER A 255 -22.34 15.53 23.16
CA SER A 255 -22.80 15.38 24.52
C SER A 255 -23.84 16.44 24.94
N ARG A 256 -24.29 17.29 24.01
CA ARG A 256 -25.31 18.34 24.20
C ARG A 256 -26.70 17.81 23.85
N ASP A 257 -27.71 18.61 24.10
CA ASP A 257 -29.12 18.24 23.89
C ASP A 257 -29.47 18.04 22.38
N ASP A 258 -28.70 18.66 21.47
CA ASP A 258 -28.89 18.55 20.02
C ASP A 258 -27.64 17.99 19.31
N ASN A 259 -27.86 17.09 18.37
CA ASN A 259 -26.84 16.60 17.45
C ASN A 259 -26.53 17.65 16.36
N GLU A 260 -25.30 17.72 15.93
CA GLU A 260 -24.89 18.62 14.84
C GLU A 260 -25.02 17.88 13.49
N GLU A 261 -25.70 18.48 12.53
CA GLU A 261 -25.80 18.00 11.15
C GLU A 261 -24.86 18.81 10.26
N LEU A 262 -24.00 18.12 9.53
CA LEU A 262 -23.01 18.74 8.65
C LEU A 262 -23.01 18.08 7.27
N GLU A 263 -22.76 18.87 6.26
CA GLU A 263 -22.57 18.42 4.90
C GLU A 263 -21.08 18.39 4.54
N GLU A 264 -20.69 17.37 3.81
CA GLU A 264 -19.35 17.23 3.27
C GLU A 264 -19.40 16.96 1.77
N TRP A 265 -18.61 17.68 1.01
CA TRP A 265 -18.28 17.25 -0.34
C TRP A 265 -16.76 17.18 -0.51
N LYS A 266 -16.29 16.20 -1.28
CA LYS A 266 -14.88 16.07 -1.60
C LYS A 266 -14.65 15.46 -2.98
N VAL A 267 -13.53 15.85 -3.57
CA VAL A 267 -13.04 15.29 -4.83
C VAL A 267 -11.65 14.74 -4.59
N VAL A 268 -11.44 13.50 -4.99
CA VAL A 268 -10.23 12.73 -4.70
C VAL A 268 -9.70 12.13 -5.99
N ILE A 269 -8.38 12.22 -6.19
CA ILE A 269 -7.66 11.43 -7.19
C ILE A 269 -7.18 10.17 -6.50
N ALA A 270 -7.50 9.02 -7.09
CA ALA A 270 -7.17 7.73 -6.52
C ALA A 270 -6.51 6.82 -7.55
N CYS A 271 -5.76 5.86 -7.04
CA CYS A 271 -5.21 4.76 -7.82
C CYS A 271 -5.69 3.42 -7.24
N PHE A 272 -5.78 2.42 -8.12
CA PHE A 272 -6.17 1.05 -7.78
C PHE A 272 -5.09 0.04 -8.18
N PHE A 273 -5.04 -1.09 -7.46
CA PHE A 273 -4.05 -2.15 -7.69
C PHE A 273 -4.51 -3.51 -7.13
#